data_d5cc1dbd902babfcb699dff61773fad3
#
_entry.id   d5cc1dbd902babfcb699dff61773fad3
#
_cell.length_a   1.000
_cell.length_b   1.000
_cell.length_c   1.000
_cell.angle_alpha   90.00
_cell.angle_beta   90.00
_cell.angle_gamma   90.00
#
_symmetry.space_group_name_H-M   'P 1'
#
loop_
_entity.id
_entity.type
_entity.pdbx_description
1 polymer ?
#
loop_
_entity_poly.entity_id
_entity_poly.type
_entity_poly.pdbx_seq_one_letter_code
_entity_poly.pdbx_strand_id
1 'polypeptide(L)'
;GKLLRDIAFWTMILSGTALLIIFVKAMWKRYVHLQSQIPGLEKNWVADNAHHCIASYKGSKVSLKNVRDFTWSGKRDHNSKWIDTSVDTDKITDIWYVIDHFHKIKGLAHTMLTFEFSDGQFITFSFETRREVGERYDPWLGMWRAFELYLLVATERDALHLRTNGRKHKVHLYRVQTPPGKDKALFNALCDRLNSLGEN
;
A
#
# COMPACT_ATOMS: atom_id res chain seq x y z
N GLY A 1 45.01 -19.19 33.77
CA GLY A 1 44.66 -18.02 34.39
C GLY A 1 44.58 -16.71 33.62
N LYS A 2 45.54 -15.80 33.82
CA LYS A 2 45.45 -14.41 33.30
C LYS A 2 45.49 -14.38 31.78
N LEU A 3 46.38 -15.13 31.17
CA LEU A 3 46.55 -15.21 29.70
C LEU A 3 45.24 -15.60 28.99
N LEU A 4 44.53 -16.61 29.49
CA LEU A 4 43.26 -17.05 28.88
C LEU A 4 42.16 -15.95 28.98
N ARG A 5 42.12 -15.20 30.06
CA ARG A 5 41.18 -14.08 30.18
C ARG A 5 41.53 -12.95 29.23
N ASP A 6 42.78 -12.65 29.07
CA ASP A 6 43.27 -11.59 28.19
C ASP A 6 43.01 -11.97 26.71
N ILE A 7 43.23 -13.21 26.32
CA ILE A 7 42.87 -13.73 24.99
C ILE A 7 41.36 -13.65 24.76
N ALA A 8 40.54 -14.13 25.70
CA ALA A 8 39.08 -14.07 25.59
C ALA A 8 38.58 -12.62 25.48
N PHE A 9 39.14 -11.71 26.26
CA PHE A 9 38.80 -10.27 26.22
C PHE A 9 39.11 -9.66 24.84
N TRP A 10 40.31 -9.87 24.32
CA TRP A 10 40.69 -9.34 23.01
C TRP A 10 39.90 -9.99 21.87
N THR A 11 39.61 -11.28 21.95
CA THR A 11 38.75 -11.97 20.97
C THR A 11 37.34 -11.39 20.94
N MET A 12 36.76 -11.09 22.10
CA MET A 12 35.45 -10.47 22.22
C MET A 12 35.44 -9.05 21.62
N ILE A 13 36.48 -8.24 21.90
CA ILE A 13 36.61 -6.89 21.34
C ILE A 13 36.74 -6.96 19.81
N LEU A 14 37.62 -7.81 19.31
CA LEU A 14 37.84 -7.94 17.85
C LEU A 14 36.58 -8.44 17.14
N SER A 15 35.90 -9.43 17.69
CA SER A 15 34.65 -9.92 17.11
C SER A 15 33.53 -8.88 17.17
N GLY A 16 33.39 -8.15 18.27
CA GLY A 16 32.44 -7.05 18.41
C GLY A 16 32.72 -5.93 17.42
N THR A 17 33.97 -5.55 17.26
CA THR A 17 34.39 -4.54 16.28
C THR A 17 34.12 -5.01 14.84
N ALA A 18 34.42 -6.25 14.51
CA ALA A 18 34.14 -6.82 13.19
C ALA A 18 32.62 -6.82 12.88
N LEU A 19 31.80 -7.26 13.83
CA LEU A 19 30.35 -7.22 13.70
C LEU A 19 29.81 -5.79 13.51
N LEU A 20 30.34 -4.82 14.26
CA LEU A 20 29.97 -3.41 14.11
C LEU A 20 30.33 -2.88 12.72
N ILE A 21 31.53 -3.21 12.21
CA ILE A 21 31.94 -2.80 10.86
C ILE A 21 31.04 -3.42 9.80
N ILE A 22 30.68 -4.70 9.92
CA ILE A 22 29.77 -5.38 9.00
C ILE A 22 28.38 -4.70 9.04
N PHE A 23 27.89 -4.43 10.24
CA PHE A 23 26.61 -3.73 10.43
C PHE A 23 26.62 -2.34 9.78
N VAL A 24 27.64 -1.52 10.06
CA VAL A 24 27.76 -0.17 9.48
C VAL A 24 27.85 -0.23 7.94
N LYS A 25 28.63 -1.17 7.38
CA LYS A 25 28.71 -1.35 5.93
C LYS A 25 27.36 -1.77 5.33
N ALA A 26 26.64 -2.67 5.99
CA ALA A 26 25.30 -3.09 5.54
C ALA A 26 24.30 -1.92 5.56
N MET A 27 24.32 -1.13 6.65
CA MET A 27 23.49 0.07 6.78
C MET A 27 23.86 1.13 5.74
N TRP A 28 25.14 1.35 5.49
CA TRP A 28 25.61 2.27 4.46
C TRP A 28 25.18 1.83 3.06
N LYS A 29 25.39 0.56 2.72
CA LYS A 29 24.92 0.00 1.45
C LYS A 29 23.41 0.17 1.29
N ARG A 30 22.67 -0.06 2.36
CA ARG A 30 21.20 0.13 2.39
C ARG A 30 20.83 1.60 2.20
N TYR A 31 21.49 2.51 2.90
CA TYR A 31 21.28 3.94 2.76
C TYR A 31 21.51 4.42 1.32
N VAL A 32 22.65 4.05 0.72
CA VAL A 32 22.98 4.40 -0.67
C VAL A 32 21.94 3.84 -1.62
N HIS A 33 21.50 2.58 -1.43
CA HIS A 33 20.45 1.98 -2.23
C HIS A 33 19.13 2.76 -2.14
N LEU A 34 18.72 3.16 -0.93
CA LEU A 34 17.50 3.96 -0.74
C LEU A 34 17.59 5.34 -1.40
N GLN A 35 18.77 5.98 -1.36
CA GLN A 35 18.98 7.26 -2.03
C GLN A 35 19.00 7.15 -3.55
N SER A 36 19.36 5.98 -4.09
CA SER A 36 19.35 5.73 -5.54
C SER A 36 17.96 5.34 -6.07
N GLN A 37 16.97 5.11 -5.21
CA GLN A 37 15.61 4.82 -5.62
C GLN A 37 14.95 6.09 -6.15
N ILE A 38 14.79 6.16 -7.47
CA ILE A 38 14.09 7.26 -8.13
C ILE A 38 12.64 6.80 -8.31
N PRO A 39 11.67 7.48 -7.69
CA PRO A 39 10.26 7.22 -7.97
C PRO A 39 9.95 7.41 -9.46
N GLY A 40 9.03 6.64 -9.99
CA GLY A 40 8.64 6.81 -11.38
C GLY A 40 7.37 6.03 -11.71
N LEU A 41 6.57 6.58 -12.61
CA LEU A 41 5.34 5.92 -13.04
C LEU A 41 5.59 4.79 -14.04
N GLU A 42 6.64 4.93 -14.86
CA GLU A 42 6.97 4.02 -15.96
C GLU A 42 8.10 3.07 -15.57
N LYS A 43 7.75 2.04 -14.82
CA LYS A 43 8.63 0.92 -14.50
C LYS A 43 7.94 -0.40 -14.85
N ASN A 44 8.65 -1.50 -14.77
CA ASN A 44 8.08 -2.83 -15.03
C ASN A 44 7.24 -3.33 -13.85
N TRP A 45 6.07 -2.71 -13.65
CA TRP A 45 5.17 -3.02 -12.56
C TRP A 45 4.50 -4.38 -12.71
N VAL A 46 4.23 -5.07 -11.58
CA VAL A 46 3.35 -6.24 -11.59
C VAL A 46 1.95 -5.85 -12.04
N ALA A 47 1.22 -6.79 -12.66
CA ALA A 47 -0.06 -6.52 -13.31
C ALA A 47 -1.09 -5.84 -12.40
N ASP A 48 -1.12 -6.20 -11.13
CA ASP A 48 -2.05 -5.64 -10.13
C ASP A 48 -1.68 -4.23 -9.64
N ASN A 49 -0.51 -3.71 -10.04
CA ASN A 49 -0.05 -2.35 -9.78
C ASN A 49 0.31 -1.58 -11.07
N ALA A 50 -0.07 -2.11 -12.24
CA ALA A 50 0.41 -1.62 -13.54
C ALA A 50 0.00 -0.16 -13.81
N HIS A 51 -1.21 0.22 -13.46
CA HIS A 51 -1.72 1.56 -13.77
C HIS A 51 -1.95 2.39 -12.51
N HIS A 52 -1.61 3.67 -12.62
CA HIS A 52 -1.94 4.69 -11.64
C HIS A 52 -3.31 5.28 -11.96
N CYS A 53 -4.17 5.41 -10.96
CA CYS A 53 -5.45 6.07 -11.14
C CYS A 53 -5.27 7.60 -11.16
N ILE A 54 -6.05 8.28 -11.97
CA ILE A 54 -6.04 9.75 -12.11
C ILE A 54 -7.45 10.25 -11.86
N ALA A 55 -7.58 11.27 -11.03
CA ALA A 55 -8.84 11.94 -10.74
C ALA A 55 -8.93 13.29 -11.45
N SER A 56 -10.07 13.60 -12.04
CA SER A 56 -10.39 14.91 -12.59
C SER A 56 -11.75 15.37 -12.15
N TYR A 57 -11.90 16.69 -11.92
CA TYR A 57 -13.05 17.28 -11.25
C TYR A 57 -13.91 18.10 -12.20
N LYS A 58 -15.24 17.99 -12.04
CA LYS A 58 -16.21 18.88 -12.67
C LYS A 58 -17.36 19.15 -11.67
N GLY A 59 -17.21 20.18 -10.86
CA GLY A 59 -18.13 20.43 -9.73
C GLY A 59 -18.06 19.32 -8.71
N SER A 60 -19.21 18.73 -8.34
CA SER A 60 -19.29 17.56 -7.46
C SER A 60 -18.91 16.23 -8.14
N LYS A 61 -18.84 16.20 -9.47
CA LYS A 61 -18.50 15.01 -10.22
C LYS A 61 -16.99 14.83 -10.31
N VAL A 62 -16.53 13.63 -9.99
CA VAL A 62 -15.13 13.22 -10.08
C VAL A 62 -15.01 12.05 -11.05
N SER A 63 -14.28 12.24 -12.13
CA SER A 63 -13.95 11.18 -13.07
C SER A 63 -12.66 10.52 -12.64
N LEU A 64 -12.67 9.21 -12.52
CA LEU A 64 -11.56 8.36 -12.11
C LEU A 64 -11.14 7.49 -13.30
N LYS A 65 -9.92 7.69 -13.79
CA LYS A 65 -9.34 6.88 -14.87
C LYS A 65 -8.41 5.83 -14.29
N ASN A 66 -8.45 4.62 -14.84
CA ASN A 66 -7.66 3.47 -14.38
C ASN A 66 -8.05 3.00 -12.95
N VAL A 67 -9.33 2.88 -12.65
CA VAL A 67 -9.81 2.19 -11.44
C VAL A 67 -9.65 0.68 -11.66
N ARG A 68 -9.05 -0.03 -10.69
CA ARG A 68 -8.88 -1.48 -10.78
C ARG A 68 -10.21 -2.19 -10.49
N ASP A 69 -10.58 -3.11 -11.39
CA ASP A 69 -11.81 -3.92 -11.29
C ASP A 69 -11.52 -5.39 -11.62
N PHE A 70 -10.53 -5.96 -10.94
CA PHE A 70 -10.09 -7.32 -11.17
C PHE A 70 -11.08 -8.34 -10.59
N THR A 71 -11.16 -9.51 -11.24
CA THR A 71 -11.87 -10.65 -10.70
C THR A 71 -10.87 -11.70 -10.26
N TRP A 72 -10.87 -12.02 -8.97
CA TRP A 72 -9.90 -12.91 -8.35
C TRP A 72 -10.46 -14.33 -8.22
N SER A 73 -9.73 -15.30 -8.78
CA SER A 73 -9.99 -16.73 -8.63
C SER A 73 -9.08 -17.39 -7.59
N GLY A 74 -8.02 -16.69 -7.16
CA GLY A 74 -7.06 -17.15 -6.18
C GLY A 74 -6.22 -16.02 -5.60
N LYS A 75 -5.16 -16.36 -4.88
CA LYS A 75 -4.26 -15.37 -4.25
C LYS A 75 -3.50 -14.52 -5.25
N ARG A 76 -3.25 -15.05 -6.44
CA ARG A 76 -2.48 -14.42 -7.52
C ARG A 76 -3.15 -14.54 -8.87
N ASP A 77 -4.16 -15.42 -8.96
CA ASP A 77 -4.86 -15.69 -10.20
C ASP A 77 -6.03 -14.72 -10.33
N HIS A 78 -6.02 -13.95 -11.38
CA HIS A 78 -7.03 -12.92 -11.63
C HIS A 78 -7.25 -12.69 -13.13
N ASN A 79 -8.44 -12.20 -13.45
CA ASN A 79 -8.72 -11.55 -14.71
C ASN A 79 -8.53 -10.04 -14.53
N SER A 80 -7.54 -9.49 -15.22
CA SER A 80 -7.19 -8.06 -15.13
C SER A 80 -8.20 -7.21 -15.87
N LYS A 81 -8.74 -6.20 -15.19
CA LYS A 81 -9.62 -5.21 -15.79
C LYS A 81 -9.41 -3.86 -15.12
N TRP A 82 -9.12 -2.86 -15.93
CA TRP A 82 -9.05 -1.46 -15.51
C TRP A 82 -10.19 -0.70 -16.17
N ILE A 83 -10.90 0.09 -15.41
CA ILE A 83 -12.08 0.82 -15.86
C ILE A 83 -11.94 2.32 -15.61
N ASP A 84 -12.58 3.09 -16.46
CA ASP A 84 -12.82 4.50 -16.21
C ASP A 84 -14.26 4.64 -15.67
N THR A 85 -14.43 5.39 -14.59
CA THR A 85 -15.72 5.62 -13.97
C THR A 85 -15.85 7.05 -13.51
N SER A 86 -17.06 7.45 -13.14
CA SER A 86 -17.34 8.78 -12.60
C SER A 86 -18.28 8.65 -11.42
N VAL A 87 -17.99 9.34 -10.35
CA VAL A 87 -18.80 9.40 -9.13
C VAL A 87 -19.22 10.83 -8.85
N ASP A 88 -20.29 10.99 -8.12
CA ASP A 88 -20.76 12.30 -7.66
C ASP A 88 -20.60 12.38 -6.15
N THR A 89 -19.73 13.27 -5.67
CA THR A 89 -19.45 13.41 -4.24
C THR A 89 -20.67 13.85 -3.44
N ASP A 90 -21.69 14.45 -4.09
CA ASP A 90 -22.98 14.77 -3.45
C ASP A 90 -23.82 13.53 -3.17
N LYS A 91 -23.46 12.39 -3.76
CA LYS A 91 -24.13 11.10 -3.59
C LYS A 91 -23.42 10.16 -2.59
N ILE A 92 -22.37 10.61 -1.92
CA ILE A 92 -21.74 9.81 -0.85
C ILE A 92 -22.76 9.60 0.26
N THR A 93 -23.03 8.33 0.59
CA THR A 93 -23.97 7.93 1.66
C THR A 93 -23.22 7.46 2.89
N ASP A 94 -22.13 6.71 2.68
CA ASP A 94 -21.37 6.11 3.76
C ASP A 94 -19.88 5.99 3.42
N ILE A 95 -19.07 5.93 4.49
CA ILE A 95 -17.66 5.60 4.42
C ILE A 95 -17.42 4.38 5.32
N TRP A 96 -16.75 3.40 4.76
CA TRP A 96 -16.38 2.17 5.45
C TRP A 96 -14.88 2.10 5.69
N TYR A 97 -14.47 2.02 6.95
CA TYR A 97 -13.11 1.71 7.32
C TYR A 97 -12.91 0.21 7.32
N VAL A 98 -12.05 -0.27 6.44
CA VAL A 98 -11.80 -1.70 6.23
C VAL A 98 -10.49 -2.08 6.86
N ILE A 99 -10.49 -3.10 7.70
CA ILE A 99 -9.30 -3.67 8.35
C ILE A 99 -9.10 -5.09 7.84
N ASP A 100 -7.98 -5.33 7.18
CA ASP A 100 -7.55 -6.63 6.68
C ASP A 100 -6.44 -7.21 7.56
N HIS A 101 -6.76 -8.27 8.31
CA HIS A 101 -5.80 -9.01 9.13
C HIS A 101 -5.04 -10.03 8.28
N PHE A 102 -4.03 -9.56 7.57
CA PHE A 102 -3.25 -10.37 6.62
C PHE A 102 -2.10 -11.15 7.26
N HIS A 103 -1.75 -10.86 8.52
CA HIS A 103 -0.58 -11.45 9.19
C HIS A 103 -0.95 -12.12 10.51
N LYS A 104 -0.13 -13.10 10.92
CA LYS A 104 -0.32 -13.81 12.21
C LYS A 104 0.04 -12.96 13.43
N ILE A 105 0.82 -11.88 13.24
CA ILE A 105 1.17 -10.96 14.33
C ILE A 105 -0.06 -10.13 14.68
N LYS A 106 -0.51 -10.22 15.90
CA LYS A 106 -1.61 -9.41 16.42
C LYS A 106 -1.22 -7.93 16.39
N GLY A 107 -2.13 -7.10 15.89
CA GLY A 107 -1.90 -5.66 15.75
C GLY A 107 -1.31 -5.23 14.41
N LEU A 108 -0.89 -6.16 13.55
CA LEU A 108 -0.49 -5.86 12.18
C LEU A 108 -1.67 -6.12 11.24
N ALA A 109 -2.21 -5.05 10.67
CA ALA A 109 -3.32 -5.12 9.72
C ALA A 109 -3.13 -4.09 8.60
N HIS A 110 -3.67 -4.38 7.44
CA HIS A 110 -3.79 -3.43 6.36
C HIS A 110 -5.13 -2.71 6.45
N THR A 111 -5.17 -1.43 6.11
CA THR A 111 -6.38 -0.62 6.22
C THR A 111 -6.71 0.06 4.90
N MET A 112 -8.00 0.20 4.63
CA MET A 112 -8.53 0.83 3.42
C MET A 112 -9.76 1.66 3.77
N LEU A 113 -10.14 2.57 2.88
CA LEU A 113 -11.39 3.30 2.94
C LEU A 113 -12.24 2.99 1.72
N THR A 114 -13.49 2.58 1.93
CA THR A 114 -14.47 2.40 0.87
C THR A 114 -15.56 3.45 1.01
N PHE A 115 -15.81 4.18 -0.07
CA PHE A 115 -16.90 5.14 -0.18
C PHE A 115 -18.07 4.48 -0.88
N GLU A 116 -19.23 4.58 -0.26
CA GLU A 116 -20.52 4.14 -0.79
C GLU A 116 -21.29 5.32 -1.35
N PHE A 117 -21.86 5.14 -2.54
CA PHE A 117 -22.65 6.16 -3.22
C PHE A 117 -24.10 5.69 -3.38
N SER A 118 -25.04 6.63 -3.33
CA SER A 118 -26.49 6.35 -3.42
C SER A 118 -26.94 5.72 -4.74
N ASP A 119 -26.09 5.74 -5.76
CA ASP A 119 -26.32 5.06 -7.05
C ASP A 119 -25.78 3.61 -7.10
N GLY A 120 -25.33 3.09 -5.94
CA GLY A 120 -24.86 1.71 -5.80
C GLY A 120 -23.40 1.50 -6.20
N GLN A 121 -22.64 2.59 -6.46
CA GLN A 121 -21.20 2.50 -6.66
C GLN A 121 -20.47 2.41 -5.34
N PHE A 122 -19.34 1.68 -5.35
CA PHE A 122 -18.43 1.56 -4.20
C PHE A 122 -17.01 1.73 -4.70
N ILE A 123 -16.29 2.71 -4.18
CA ILE A 123 -14.90 3.00 -4.54
C ILE A 123 -14.01 2.87 -3.32
N THR A 124 -12.99 2.03 -3.43
CA THR A 124 -12.03 1.75 -2.37
C THR A 124 -10.69 2.40 -2.65
N PHE A 125 -10.15 3.11 -1.66
CA PHE A 125 -8.79 3.66 -1.64
C PHE A 125 -7.93 2.84 -0.70
N SER A 126 -6.76 2.44 -1.16
CA SER A 126 -5.81 1.62 -0.40
C SER A 126 -4.38 2.09 -0.65
N PHE A 127 -3.65 2.48 0.42
CA PHE A 127 -2.22 2.72 0.31
C PHE A 127 -1.49 1.38 0.28
N GLU A 128 -0.82 1.12 -0.83
CA GLU A 128 -0.14 -0.15 -1.10
C GLU A 128 1.36 0.08 -1.36
N THR A 129 2.12 -0.97 -1.27
CA THR A 129 3.49 -1.01 -1.79
C THR A 129 3.42 -1.35 -3.28
N ARG A 130 3.93 -0.47 -4.14
CA ARG A 130 4.03 -0.74 -5.57
C ARG A 130 5.25 -1.60 -5.84
N ARG A 131 5.06 -2.70 -6.55
CA ARG A 131 6.10 -3.70 -6.77
C ARG A 131 6.44 -3.82 -8.25
N GLU A 132 7.72 -3.89 -8.54
CA GLU A 132 8.22 -4.26 -9.86
C GLU A 132 8.19 -5.79 -10.06
N VAL A 133 8.15 -6.23 -11.31
CA VAL A 133 8.23 -7.66 -11.65
C VAL A 133 9.54 -8.25 -11.11
N GLY A 134 9.43 -9.33 -10.34
CA GLY A 134 10.56 -9.96 -9.65
C GLY A 134 10.70 -9.55 -8.18
N GLU A 135 10.06 -8.48 -7.73
CA GLU A 135 10.05 -8.09 -6.33
C GLU A 135 9.08 -8.95 -5.51
N ARG A 136 9.55 -9.38 -4.35
CA ARG A 136 8.72 -10.10 -3.36
C ARG A 136 8.37 -9.15 -2.22
N TYR A 137 7.08 -9.10 -1.89
CA TYR A 137 6.64 -8.34 -0.71
C TYR A 137 7.24 -8.95 0.56
N ASP A 138 7.86 -8.10 1.34
CA ASP A 138 8.35 -8.40 2.68
C ASP A 138 7.99 -7.23 3.60
N PRO A 139 7.23 -7.46 4.70
CA PRO A 139 6.83 -6.39 5.62
C PRO A 139 8.01 -5.64 6.25
N TRP A 140 9.10 -6.35 6.53
CA TRP A 140 10.31 -5.74 7.10
C TRP A 140 11.00 -4.83 6.08
N LEU A 141 11.11 -5.26 4.83
CA LEU A 141 11.62 -4.43 3.74
C LEU A 141 10.71 -3.22 3.51
N GLY A 142 9.39 -3.38 3.62
CA GLY A 142 8.43 -2.29 3.54
C GLY A 142 8.66 -1.19 4.59
N MET A 143 8.93 -1.56 5.84
CA MET A 143 9.28 -0.60 6.90
C MET A 143 10.57 0.17 6.61
N TRP A 144 11.49 -0.39 5.83
CA TRP A 144 12.73 0.24 5.41
C TRP A 144 12.62 0.96 4.07
N ARG A 145 11.40 1.33 3.63
CA ARG A 145 11.13 2.04 2.36
C ARG A 145 11.73 1.33 1.13
N ALA A 146 11.65 0.00 1.09
CA ALA A 146 12.17 -0.77 -0.03
C ALA A 146 11.26 -0.74 -1.25
N PHE A 147 10.02 -0.31 -1.09
CA PHE A 147 9.00 -0.26 -2.14
C PHE A 147 8.49 1.16 -2.31
N GLU A 148 8.04 1.49 -3.51
CA GLU A 148 7.34 2.74 -3.75
C GLU A 148 5.95 2.74 -3.11
N LEU A 149 5.50 3.91 -2.66
CA LEU A 149 4.14 4.10 -2.19
C LEU A 149 3.20 4.22 -3.39
N TYR A 150 2.08 3.54 -3.32
CA TYR A 150 1.06 3.51 -4.35
C TYR A 150 -0.32 3.70 -3.70
N LEU A 151 -1.10 4.63 -4.20
CA LEU A 151 -2.51 4.76 -3.81
C LEU A 151 -3.36 4.05 -4.85
N LEU A 152 -3.77 2.83 -4.51
CA LEU A 152 -4.67 2.04 -5.33
C LEU A 152 -6.09 2.59 -5.19
N VAL A 153 -6.75 2.78 -6.34
CA VAL A 153 -8.19 2.96 -6.42
C VAL A 153 -8.79 1.74 -7.10
N ALA A 154 -9.73 1.10 -6.44
CA ALA A 154 -10.38 -0.12 -6.93
C ALA A 154 -11.87 -0.12 -6.64
N THR A 155 -12.62 -0.96 -7.37
CA THR A 155 -13.98 -1.29 -6.95
C THR A 155 -13.92 -2.07 -5.64
N GLU A 156 -14.93 -1.92 -4.79
CA GLU A 156 -15.04 -2.66 -3.52
C GLU A 156 -15.01 -4.16 -3.79
N ARG A 157 -15.68 -4.62 -4.83
CA ARG A 157 -15.67 -6.01 -5.27
C ARG A 157 -14.26 -6.55 -5.49
N ASP A 158 -13.38 -5.82 -6.20
CA ASP A 158 -11.98 -6.22 -6.39
C ASP A 158 -11.23 -6.21 -5.05
N ALA A 159 -11.26 -5.08 -4.36
CA ALA A 159 -10.47 -4.86 -3.16
C ALA A 159 -10.82 -5.86 -2.03
N LEU A 160 -12.09 -6.08 -1.76
CA LEU A 160 -12.54 -6.99 -0.70
C LEU A 160 -12.45 -8.45 -1.12
N HIS A 161 -12.85 -8.79 -2.36
CA HIS A 161 -12.86 -10.17 -2.83
C HIS A 161 -11.45 -10.78 -2.87
N LEU A 162 -10.43 -10.00 -3.27
CA LEU A 162 -9.03 -10.43 -3.16
C LEU A 162 -8.69 -10.86 -1.73
N ARG A 163 -9.11 -10.09 -0.74
CA ARG A 163 -8.74 -10.31 0.67
C ARG A 163 -9.54 -11.43 1.30
N THR A 164 -10.84 -11.44 1.10
CA THR A 164 -11.73 -12.44 1.69
C THR A 164 -11.67 -13.78 0.96
N ASN A 165 -11.92 -13.79 -0.35
CA ASN A 165 -12.06 -15.02 -1.14
C ASN A 165 -10.73 -15.50 -1.72
N GLY A 166 -9.92 -14.59 -2.25
CA GLY A 166 -8.61 -14.92 -2.81
C GLY A 166 -7.59 -15.32 -1.76
N ARG A 167 -7.39 -14.48 -0.74
CA ARG A 167 -6.35 -14.66 0.30
C ARG A 167 -6.84 -15.34 1.57
N LYS A 168 -8.16 -15.43 1.77
CA LYS A 168 -8.79 -16.01 2.98
C LYS A 168 -8.42 -15.27 4.26
N HIS A 169 -8.25 -13.96 4.17
CA HIS A 169 -7.99 -13.12 5.32
C HIS A 169 -9.27 -12.82 6.10
N LYS A 170 -9.09 -12.45 7.38
CA LYS A 170 -10.17 -11.94 8.20
C LYS A 170 -10.28 -10.44 7.98
N VAL A 171 -11.40 -10.00 7.41
CA VAL A 171 -11.68 -8.61 7.10
C VAL A 171 -12.81 -8.09 7.97
N HIS A 172 -12.64 -6.90 8.53
CA HIS A 172 -13.66 -6.19 9.29
C HIS A 172 -13.98 -4.86 8.62
N LEU A 173 -15.27 -4.51 8.61
CA LEU A 173 -15.78 -3.24 8.08
C LEU A 173 -16.41 -2.46 9.23
N TYR A 174 -16.03 -1.20 9.36
CA TYR A 174 -16.58 -0.28 10.35
C TYR A 174 -17.12 0.96 9.64
N ARG A 175 -18.39 1.28 9.88
CA ARG A 175 -18.99 2.49 9.36
C ARG A 175 -18.37 3.70 10.05
N VAL A 176 -17.87 4.65 9.26
CA VAL A 176 -17.25 5.89 9.76
C VAL A 176 -18.32 6.98 9.86
N GLN A 177 -18.52 7.50 11.04
CA GLN A 177 -19.37 8.67 11.21
C GLN A 177 -18.56 9.93 10.93
N THR A 178 -18.99 10.72 9.97
CA THR A 178 -18.35 11.99 9.62
C THR A 178 -19.30 13.16 9.89
N PRO A 179 -18.78 14.30 10.36
CA PRO A 179 -19.56 15.55 10.36
C PRO A 179 -19.97 15.94 8.92
N PRO A 180 -21.06 16.68 8.74
CA PRO A 180 -21.55 17.11 7.42
C PRO A 180 -20.43 17.71 6.55
N GLY A 181 -20.32 17.23 5.29
CA GLY A 181 -19.35 17.70 4.31
C GLY A 181 -17.91 17.19 4.49
N LYS A 182 -17.60 16.49 5.59
CA LYS A 182 -16.27 15.90 5.81
C LYS A 182 -16.03 14.63 4.98
N ASP A 183 -17.09 13.92 4.63
CA ASP A 183 -17.09 12.80 3.68
C ASP A 183 -16.57 13.23 2.31
N LYS A 184 -17.14 14.29 1.72
CA LYS A 184 -16.70 14.88 0.46
C LYS A 184 -15.28 15.42 0.54
N ALA A 185 -14.97 16.14 1.63
CA ALA A 185 -13.63 16.67 1.84
C ALA A 185 -12.58 15.55 1.91
N LEU A 186 -12.88 14.43 2.57
CA LEU A 186 -12.00 13.28 2.65
C LEU A 186 -11.81 12.62 1.28
N PHE A 187 -12.91 12.43 0.52
CA PHE A 187 -12.83 11.86 -0.83
C PHE A 187 -11.94 12.72 -1.75
N ASN A 188 -12.16 14.03 -1.76
CA ASN A 188 -11.38 14.96 -2.56
C ASN A 188 -9.90 14.97 -2.13
N ALA A 189 -9.61 14.99 -0.83
CA ALA A 189 -8.23 14.94 -0.32
C ALA A 189 -7.50 13.66 -0.75
N LEU A 190 -8.19 12.52 -0.81
CA LEU A 190 -7.61 11.28 -1.33
C LEU A 190 -7.36 11.37 -2.84
N CYS A 191 -8.27 11.97 -3.61
CA CYS A 191 -8.08 12.19 -5.04
C CYS A 191 -6.94 13.18 -5.33
N ASP A 192 -6.80 14.24 -4.53
CA ASP A 192 -5.69 15.19 -4.65
C ASP A 192 -4.35 14.50 -4.33
N ARG A 193 -4.33 13.65 -3.29
CA ARG A 193 -3.15 12.85 -2.97
C ARG A 193 -2.82 11.85 -4.08
N LEU A 194 -3.84 11.23 -4.68
CA LEU A 194 -3.70 10.33 -5.82
C LEU A 194 -3.00 11.04 -6.97
N ASN A 195 -3.49 12.21 -7.38
CA ASN A 195 -2.90 13.00 -8.46
C ASN A 195 -1.45 13.41 -8.13
N SER A 196 -1.18 13.88 -6.91
CA SER A 196 0.17 14.27 -6.49
C SER A 196 1.20 13.13 -6.52
N LEU A 197 0.76 11.88 -6.33
CA LEU A 197 1.62 10.69 -6.47
C LEU A 197 1.85 10.31 -7.94
N GLY A 198 1.03 10.82 -8.85
CA GLY A 198 1.15 10.61 -10.29
C GLY A 198 2.00 11.67 -11.01
N GLU A 199 2.45 12.72 -10.32
CA GLU A 199 3.25 13.82 -10.89
C GLU A 199 4.76 13.64 -10.65
N ASN A 200 5.19 12.57 -9.94
CA ASN A 200 6.59 12.31 -9.58
C ASN A 200 7.22 11.22 -10.43
#